data_69153cac836a01cb967b141f183443c1
#
_entry.id   69153cac836a01cb967b141f183443c1
#
_cell.length_a   1.000
_cell.length_b   1.000
_cell.length_c   1.000
_cell.angle_alpha   90.00
_cell.angle_beta   90.00
_cell.angle_gamma   90.00
#
_symmetry.space_group_name_H-M   'P 1'
#
loop_
_entity.id
_entity.type
_entity.pdbx_description
1 polymer ?
#
loop_
_entity_poly.entity_id
_entity_poly.type
_entity_poly.pdbx_seq_one_letter_code
_entity_poly.pdbx_strand_id
1 'polypeptide(L)'
;MPKLRHIAIAAEDPEAMAEFYKKAFDFKEVGRPNGYLADGVFLSDGTLNMAILKFKTDQLGKGMDYRGLHHFGVLVEDVEEFEKKLAGLGAQHYIDQGQDGHQAGYFEKKFYGPEGVLFDIAEHGWAGAEPLPAPMKDAAE
;
A
#
# COMPACT_ATOMS: atom_id res chain seq x y z
N MET A 1 15.78 -6.56 -6.72
CA MET A 1 15.99 -6.13 -5.31
C MET A 1 14.72 -5.49 -4.78
N PRO A 2 14.11 -6.06 -3.75
CA PRO A 2 12.90 -5.46 -3.18
C PRO A 2 13.12 -4.05 -2.66
N LYS A 3 12.07 -3.23 -2.74
CA LYS A 3 12.12 -1.83 -2.27
C LYS A 3 10.82 -1.48 -1.57
N LEU A 4 10.92 -0.61 -0.58
CA LEU A 4 9.71 -0.07 0.02
C LEU A 4 8.92 0.67 -1.06
N ARG A 5 7.62 0.47 -1.08
CA ARG A 5 6.74 0.97 -2.13
C ARG A 5 5.77 2.02 -1.61
N HIS A 6 5.13 1.77 -0.48
CA HIS A 6 4.21 2.72 0.12
C HIS A 6 4.08 2.55 1.62
N ILE A 7 3.52 3.59 2.23
CA ILE A 7 3.13 3.58 3.64
C ILE A 7 1.64 3.95 3.67
N ALA A 8 0.84 3.18 4.40
CA ALA A 8 -0.57 3.47 4.57
C ALA A 8 -0.85 4.01 5.96
N ILE A 9 -1.67 5.04 6.04
CA ILE A 9 -2.06 5.70 7.29
C ILE A 9 -3.57 5.68 7.39
N ALA A 10 -4.07 5.20 8.52
CA ALA A 10 -5.51 5.21 8.80
C ALA A 10 -5.90 6.59 9.33
N ALA A 11 -6.90 7.22 8.70
CA ALA A 11 -7.33 8.56 9.04
C ALA A 11 -8.86 8.62 9.11
N GLU A 12 -9.37 9.46 10.03
CA GLU A 12 -10.79 9.77 10.08
C GLU A 12 -11.18 10.67 8.91
N ASP A 13 -10.33 11.65 8.60
CA ASP A 13 -10.55 12.61 7.54
C ASP A 13 -9.32 12.66 6.64
N PRO A 14 -9.26 11.79 5.62
CA PRO A 14 -8.11 11.76 4.72
C PRO A 14 -7.85 13.08 4.00
N GLU A 15 -8.91 13.83 3.66
CA GLU A 15 -8.75 15.12 2.97
C GLU A 15 -7.98 16.11 3.83
N ALA A 16 -8.38 16.24 5.09
CA ALA A 16 -7.73 17.18 6.00
C ALA A 16 -6.27 16.77 6.26
N MET A 17 -6.04 15.48 6.44
CA MET A 17 -4.67 14.97 6.66
C MET A 17 -3.80 15.21 5.42
N ALA A 18 -4.34 14.94 4.23
CA ALA A 18 -3.61 15.17 2.99
C ALA A 18 -3.24 16.66 2.83
N GLU A 19 -4.18 17.55 3.11
CA GLU A 19 -3.91 18.99 3.03
C GLU A 19 -2.78 19.41 3.96
N PHE A 20 -2.74 18.83 5.16
CA PHE A 20 -1.66 19.10 6.09
C PHE A 20 -0.29 18.75 5.49
N TYR A 21 -0.15 17.55 4.96
CA TYR A 21 1.15 17.10 4.42
C TYR A 21 1.53 17.80 3.12
N LYS A 22 0.54 18.17 2.29
CA LYS A 22 0.80 18.98 1.10
C LYS A 22 1.38 20.33 1.49
N LYS A 23 0.79 20.99 2.49
CA LYS A 23 1.23 22.31 2.93
C LYS A 23 2.55 22.25 3.67
N ALA A 24 2.75 21.21 4.49
CA ALA A 24 3.96 21.10 5.29
C ALA A 24 5.18 20.73 4.48
N PHE A 25 5.04 19.83 3.50
CA PHE A 25 6.18 19.20 2.81
C PHE A 25 6.12 19.27 1.29
N ASP A 26 5.10 19.92 0.74
CA ASP A 26 4.91 19.99 -0.72
C ASP A 26 4.73 18.63 -1.38
N PHE A 27 4.21 17.66 -0.64
CA PHE A 27 3.88 16.36 -1.24
C PHE A 27 2.81 16.54 -2.31
N LYS A 28 2.90 15.73 -3.37
CA LYS A 28 1.98 15.83 -4.51
C LYS A 28 0.87 14.78 -4.39
N GLU A 29 -0.33 15.19 -4.70
CA GLU A 29 -1.44 14.24 -4.80
C GLU A 29 -1.29 13.45 -6.10
N VAL A 30 -1.30 12.11 -6.00
CA VAL A 30 -1.09 11.23 -7.15
C VAL A 30 -2.23 10.24 -7.36
N GLY A 31 -3.29 10.34 -6.58
CA GLY A 31 -4.46 9.50 -6.80
C GLY A 31 -5.46 9.59 -5.67
N ARG A 32 -6.66 9.03 -5.91
CA ARG A 32 -7.75 9.00 -4.94
C ARG A 32 -8.38 7.61 -4.97
N PRO A 33 -7.91 6.70 -4.09
CA PRO A 33 -8.49 5.37 -4.06
C PRO A 33 -9.95 5.42 -3.59
N ASN A 34 -10.77 4.58 -4.20
CA ASN A 34 -12.16 4.42 -3.83
C ASN A 34 -12.50 2.95 -4.05
N GLY A 35 -12.02 2.12 -3.14
CA GLY A 35 -12.16 0.70 -3.25
C GLY A 35 -13.06 0.09 -2.19
N TYR A 36 -13.20 -1.22 -2.23
CA TYR A 36 -14.05 -1.92 -1.26
C TYR A 36 -13.42 -1.98 0.13
N LEU A 37 -12.13 -1.78 0.25
CA LEU A 37 -11.43 -1.81 1.54
C LEU A 37 -11.21 -0.43 2.16
N ALA A 38 -11.10 0.60 1.34
CA ALA A 38 -10.79 1.94 1.85
C ALA A 38 -10.99 3.01 0.78
N ASP A 39 -11.26 4.23 1.24
CA ASP A 39 -11.26 5.43 0.41
C ASP A 39 -10.21 6.39 0.96
N GLY A 40 -9.67 7.27 0.10
CA GLY A 40 -8.74 8.26 0.59
C GLY A 40 -8.00 9.03 -0.47
N VAL A 41 -6.75 9.38 -0.14
CA VAL A 41 -5.90 10.21 -0.99
C VAL A 41 -4.49 9.59 -1.01
N PHE A 42 -3.91 9.49 -2.20
CA PHE A 42 -2.51 9.10 -2.36
C PHE A 42 -1.66 10.35 -2.54
N LEU A 43 -0.64 10.48 -1.71
CA LEU A 43 0.39 11.51 -1.86
C LEU A 43 1.72 10.85 -2.19
N SER A 44 2.66 11.62 -2.72
CA SER A 44 4.00 11.14 -2.96
C SER A 44 5.03 12.23 -2.80
N ASP A 45 6.22 11.84 -2.33
CA ASP A 45 7.41 12.69 -2.29
C ASP A 45 8.31 12.45 -3.50
N GLY A 46 7.86 11.61 -4.46
CA GLY A 46 8.66 11.22 -5.62
C GLY A 46 9.33 9.86 -5.46
N THR A 47 9.44 9.33 -4.25
CA THR A 47 10.07 8.03 -3.99
C THR A 47 9.10 6.99 -3.43
N LEU A 48 8.22 7.40 -2.54
CA LEU A 48 7.22 6.53 -1.91
C LEU A 48 5.84 7.08 -2.11
N ASN A 49 4.85 6.20 -2.08
CA ASN A 49 3.45 6.58 -2.02
C ASN A 49 3.03 6.60 -0.54
N MET A 50 2.34 7.65 -0.14
CA MET A 50 1.70 7.73 1.17
C MET A 50 0.20 7.62 0.95
N ALA A 51 -0.37 6.49 1.37
CA ALA A 51 -1.81 6.24 1.22
C ALA A 51 -2.52 6.65 2.50
N ILE A 52 -3.26 7.74 2.43
CA ILE A 52 -4.02 8.25 3.58
C ILE A 52 -5.45 7.77 3.40
N LEU A 53 -5.87 6.85 4.27
CA LEU A 53 -7.06 6.04 4.00
C LEU A 53 -8.04 6.03 5.16
N LYS A 54 -9.32 6.06 4.81
CA LYS A 54 -10.38 5.72 5.74
C LYS A 54 -10.82 4.30 5.43
N PHE A 55 -10.50 3.38 6.32
CA PHE A 55 -10.72 1.96 6.09
C PHE A 55 -12.18 1.58 6.33
N LYS A 56 -12.66 0.61 5.56
CA LYS A 56 -14.02 0.09 5.63
C LYS A 56 -14.09 -1.23 6.40
N THR A 57 -12.94 -1.82 6.71
CA THR A 57 -12.84 -3.07 7.47
C THR A 57 -11.75 -2.94 8.52
N ASP A 58 -11.84 -3.76 9.56
CA ASP A 58 -10.84 -3.78 10.64
C ASP A 58 -9.76 -4.82 10.34
N GLN A 59 -8.81 -4.44 9.49
CA GLN A 59 -7.74 -5.36 9.07
C GLN A 59 -6.73 -5.64 10.16
N LEU A 60 -6.58 -4.74 11.12
CA LEU A 60 -5.58 -4.87 12.18
C LEU A 60 -6.15 -5.52 13.45
N GLY A 61 -7.46 -5.66 13.54
CA GLY A 61 -8.08 -6.14 14.77
C GLY A 61 -8.04 -5.14 15.92
N LYS A 62 -7.86 -3.85 15.59
CA LYS A 62 -7.75 -2.77 16.59
C LYS A 62 -8.98 -1.87 16.65
N GLY A 63 -10.02 -2.23 15.92
CA GLY A 63 -11.25 -1.44 15.85
C GLY A 63 -11.28 -0.52 14.66
N MET A 64 -12.49 -0.11 14.26
CA MET A 64 -12.70 0.75 13.10
C MET A 64 -12.26 2.20 13.33
N ASP A 65 -12.02 2.56 14.58
CA ASP A 65 -11.58 3.90 14.95
C ASP A 65 -10.07 4.03 15.10
N TYR A 66 -9.30 2.98 14.76
CA TYR A 66 -7.85 3.05 14.81
C TYR A 66 -7.34 4.17 13.88
N ARG A 67 -6.36 4.93 14.36
CA ARG A 67 -5.71 6.01 13.60
C ARG A 67 -4.21 5.87 13.71
N GLY A 68 -3.50 6.23 12.63
CA GLY A 68 -2.04 6.18 12.61
C GLY A 68 -1.51 5.24 11.55
N LEU A 69 -0.24 4.84 11.69
CA LEU A 69 0.39 3.94 10.73
C LEU A 69 -0.36 2.61 10.69
N HIS A 70 -0.72 2.17 9.50
CA HIS A 70 -1.56 0.99 9.30
C HIS A 70 -0.76 -0.17 8.72
N HIS A 71 -0.05 0.04 7.63
CA HIS A 71 0.79 -0.98 7.02
C HIS A 71 1.76 -0.33 6.03
N PHE A 72 2.67 -1.14 5.51
CA PHE A 72 3.57 -0.69 4.45
C PHE A 72 3.56 -1.71 3.31
N GLY A 73 4.09 -1.32 2.16
CA GLY A 73 4.17 -2.19 1.00
C GLY A 73 5.58 -2.29 0.46
N VAL A 74 5.86 -3.42 -0.17
CA VAL A 74 7.17 -3.72 -0.75
C VAL A 74 6.99 -4.07 -2.22
N LEU A 75 7.80 -3.46 -3.06
CA LEU A 75 7.88 -3.80 -4.48
C LEU A 75 8.82 -4.97 -4.63
N VAL A 76 8.35 -6.04 -5.27
CA VAL A 76 9.14 -7.26 -5.49
C VAL A 76 9.14 -7.62 -6.97
N GLU A 77 10.12 -8.42 -7.37
CA GLU A 77 10.25 -8.81 -8.77
C GLU A 77 9.25 -9.88 -9.18
N ASP A 78 8.92 -10.78 -8.27
CA ASP A 78 8.05 -11.92 -8.55
C ASP A 78 7.24 -12.23 -7.29
N VAL A 79 5.95 -11.90 -7.33
CA VAL A 79 5.06 -12.08 -6.18
C VAL A 79 4.96 -13.55 -5.78
N GLU A 80 4.87 -14.46 -6.75
CA GLU A 80 4.75 -15.89 -6.43
C GLU A 80 5.97 -16.42 -5.69
N GLU A 81 7.16 -16.01 -6.14
CA GLU A 81 8.41 -16.40 -5.49
C GLU A 81 8.47 -15.88 -4.07
N PHE A 82 8.13 -14.63 -3.89
CA PHE A 82 8.16 -14.01 -2.55
C PHE A 82 7.08 -14.55 -1.64
N GLU A 83 5.93 -14.91 -2.18
CA GLU A 83 4.89 -15.57 -1.38
C GLU A 83 5.42 -16.87 -0.77
N LYS A 84 6.11 -17.68 -1.57
CA LYS A 84 6.71 -18.92 -1.08
C LYS A 84 7.79 -18.67 -0.03
N LYS A 85 8.62 -17.67 -0.30
CA LYS A 85 9.69 -17.30 0.63
C LYS A 85 9.11 -16.82 1.97
N LEU A 86 8.08 -15.99 1.92
CA LEU A 86 7.43 -15.47 3.11
C LEU A 86 6.76 -16.57 3.93
N ALA A 87 6.11 -17.52 3.26
CA ALA A 87 5.51 -18.66 3.93
C ALA A 87 6.57 -19.47 4.67
N GLY A 88 7.74 -19.69 4.03
CA GLY A 88 8.85 -20.40 4.66
C GLY A 88 9.45 -19.67 5.84
N LEU A 89 9.26 -18.36 5.92
CA LEU A 89 9.75 -17.55 7.03
C LEU A 89 8.68 -17.30 8.12
N GLY A 90 7.49 -17.91 7.96
CA GLY A 90 6.46 -17.84 8.97
C GLY A 90 5.47 -16.69 8.82
N ALA A 91 5.52 -15.93 7.71
CA ALA A 91 4.53 -14.90 7.46
C ALA A 91 3.18 -15.57 7.15
N GLN A 92 2.11 -14.95 7.62
CA GLN A 92 0.76 -15.48 7.44
C GLN A 92 0.04 -14.68 6.36
N HIS A 93 -0.38 -15.33 5.29
CA HIS A 93 -1.16 -14.69 4.24
C HIS A 93 -2.51 -14.22 4.81
N TYR A 94 -2.90 -13.00 4.44
CA TYR A 94 -4.16 -12.42 4.88
C TYR A 94 -5.15 -12.36 3.72
N ILE A 95 -4.95 -11.45 2.75
CA ILE A 95 -5.85 -11.32 1.60
C ILE A 95 -5.06 -10.89 0.36
N ASP A 96 -5.70 -11.09 -0.80
CA ASP A 96 -5.24 -10.56 -2.08
C ASP A 96 -6.16 -9.43 -2.47
N GLN A 97 -5.59 -8.32 -2.94
CA GLN A 97 -6.35 -7.13 -3.32
C GLN A 97 -6.10 -6.81 -4.79
N GLY A 98 -7.17 -6.55 -5.53
CA GLY A 98 -7.09 -6.19 -6.94
C GLY A 98 -7.27 -7.32 -7.93
N GLN A 99 -7.28 -8.58 -7.44
CA GLN A 99 -7.49 -9.73 -8.32
C GLN A 99 -8.89 -9.80 -8.91
N ASP A 100 -9.85 -9.24 -8.21
CA ASP A 100 -11.26 -9.31 -8.59
C ASP A 100 -11.66 -8.21 -9.56
N GLY A 101 -10.71 -7.41 -10.02
CA GLY A 101 -10.97 -6.34 -10.98
C GLY A 101 -11.43 -5.03 -10.34
N HIS A 102 -11.53 -4.96 -9.03
CA HIS A 102 -11.92 -3.71 -8.36
C HIS A 102 -10.91 -2.60 -8.57
N GLN A 103 -9.65 -2.96 -8.83
CA GLN A 103 -8.59 -1.98 -9.09
C GLN A 103 -7.74 -2.51 -10.23
N ALA A 104 -8.20 -2.28 -11.45
CA ALA A 104 -7.53 -2.77 -12.66
C ALA A 104 -6.06 -2.30 -12.68
N GLY A 105 -5.15 -3.22 -12.96
CA GLY A 105 -3.72 -2.93 -13.03
C GLY A 105 -3.05 -2.79 -11.69
N TYR A 106 -3.75 -3.10 -10.63
CA TYR A 106 -3.24 -2.94 -9.27
C TYR A 106 -3.53 -4.19 -8.46
N PHE A 107 -2.48 -4.88 -8.07
CA PHE A 107 -2.60 -6.15 -7.36
C PHE A 107 -1.63 -6.21 -6.21
N GLU A 108 -2.13 -6.56 -5.05
CA GLU A 108 -1.32 -6.72 -3.84
C GLU A 108 -1.68 -8.01 -3.13
N LYS A 109 -0.67 -8.68 -2.55
CA LYS A 109 -0.88 -9.74 -1.59
C LYS A 109 -0.51 -9.23 -0.21
N LYS A 110 -1.40 -9.39 0.73
CA LYS A 110 -1.21 -8.89 2.10
C LYS A 110 -0.88 -10.03 3.04
N PHE A 111 0.05 -9.75 3.96
CA PHE A 111 0.56 -10.72 4.93
C PHE A 111 0.71 -10.08 6.30
N TYR A 112 0.65 -10.91 7.33
CA TYR A 112 1.10 -10.51 8.66
C TYR A 112 2.51 -11.07 8.87
N GLY A 113 3.44 -10.19 9.18
CA GLY A 113 4.82 -10.53 9.44
C GLY A 113 5.12 -10.69 10.93
N PRO A 114 6.40 -10.52 11.31
CA PRO A 114 6.78 -10.60 12.71
C PRO A 114 5.95 -9.66 13.57
N GLU A 115 5.53 -10.16 14.73
CA GLU A 115 4.73 -9.39 15.70
C GLU A 115 3.40 -8.89 15.15
N GLY A 116 2.91 -9.52 14.08
CA GLY A 116 1.61 -9.20 13.52
C GLY A 116 1.54 -7.92 12.69
N VAL A 117 2.67 -7.38 12.26
CA VAL A 117 2.67 -6.17 11.45
C VAL A 117 2.19 -6.49 10.03
N LEU A 118 1.18 -5.77 9.59
CA LEU A 118 0.59 -5.95 8.26
C LEU A 118 1.47 -5.30 7.19
N PHE A 119 1.71 -6.02 6.09
CA PHE A 119 2.39 -5.46 4.93
C PHE A 119 1.85 -6.11 3.67
N ASP A 120 2.15 -5.51 2.51
CA ASP A 120 1.79 -6.12 1.24
C ASP A 120 2.99 -6.18 0.30
N ILE A 121 2.88 -7.05 -0.71
CA ILE A 121 3.86 -7.12 -1.78
C ILE A 121 3.15 -6.96 -3.13
N ALA A 122 3.84 -6.36 -4.09
CA ALA A 122 3.31 -6.15 -5.43
C ALA A 122 4.46 -6.05 -6.43
N GLU A 123 4.18 -6.36 -7.69
CA GLU A 123 5.17 -6.25 -8.77
C GLU A 123 5.12 -4.89 -9.45
N HIS A 124 4.15 -4.06 -9.12
CA HIS A 124 3.95 -2.74 -9.73
C HIS A 124 4.33 -1.63 -8.76
N GLY A 125 4.64 -0.47 -9.30
CA GLY A 125 4.89 0.71 -8.50
C GLY A 125 3.62 1.25 -7.86
N TRP A 126 3.56 2.56 -7.67
CA TRP A 126 2.44 3.17 -6.96
C TRP A 126 1.22 3.26 -7.84
N ALA A 127 0.07 2.87 -7.32
CA ALA A 127 -1.19 3.16 -7.98
C ALA A 127 -1.41 4.68 -7.98
N GLY A 128 -1.77 5.22 -9.12
CA GLY A 128 -2.03 6.66 -9.24
C GLY A 128 -0.82 7.54 -9.49
N ALA A 129 0.39 7.02 -9.43
CA ALA A 129 1.60 7.80 -9.75
C ALA A 129 1.65 8.07 -11.25
N GLU A 130 2.16 9.25 -11.64
CA GLU A 130 2.30 9.64 -13.03
C GLU A 130 3.72 10.12 -13.33
N PRO A 131 4.48 9.47 -14.20
CA PRO A 131 4.17 8.15 -14.76
C PRO A 131 4.37 7.05 -13.72
N LEU A 132 3.66 5.96 -13.89
CA LEU A 132 3.85 4.82 -12.99
C LEU A 132 5.27 4.26 -13.18
N PRO A 133 5.92 3.89 -12.09
CA PRO A 133 7.22 3.22 -12.21
C PRO A 133 7.07 1.89 -12.95
N ALA A 134 8.10 1.53 -13.69
CA ALA A 134 8.12 0.23 -14.35
C ALA A 134 8.14 -0.89 -13.31
N PRO A 135 7.61 -2.08 -13.64
CA PRO A 135 7.77 -3.24 -12.77
C PRO A 135 9.24 -3.49 -12.48
N MET A 136 9.55 -3.95 -11.27
CA MET A 136 10.94 -4.09 -10.85
C MET A 136 11.74 -5.02 -11.74
N LYS A 137 11.15 -6.10 -12.23
CA LYS A 137 11.85 -7.05 -13.08
C LYS A 137 12.16 -6.50 -14.47
N ASP A 138 11.52 -5.41 -14.87
CA ASP A 138 11.80 -4.74 -16.14
C ASP A 138 12.68 -3.51 -15.96
N ALA A 139 12.89 -3.06 -14.74
CA ALA A 139 13.67 -1.87 -14.40
C ALA A 139 15.09 -2.26 -14.04
N ALA A 140 15.68 -3.12 -14.81
CA ALA A 140 17.02 -3.59 -14.53
C ALA A 140 17.99 -2.45 -14.57
N GLU A 141 18.73 -2.47 -13.77
CA GLU A 141 19.63 -1.72 -13.71
C GLU A 141 20.35 -1.43 -13.44
#